data_f76a868af418660a103417d951c55221
#
_entry.id   f76a868af418660a103417d951c55221
#
_cell.length_a   1.000
_cell.length_b   1.000
_cell.length_c   1.000
_cell.angle_alpha   90.00
_cell.angle_beta   90.00
_cell.angle_gamma   90.00
#
_symmetry.space_group_name_H-M   'P 1'
#
loop_
_entity.id
_entity.type
_entity.pdbx_description
1 polymer ?
#
loop_
_entity_poly.entity_id
_entity_poly.type
_entity_poly.pdbx_seq_one_letter_code
_entity_poly.pdbx_strand_id
1 'polypeptide(L)'
;MAEALLWAGMLLTHRPERRKVVIPMTDGSPDDIGKTRTAVERLRSCGIEVYGIGILDSSILNWLRESSVIKQIDELPAALIGLLKEALITQRKVT
;
A
#
# COMPACT_ATOMS: atom_id res chain seq x y z
N MET A 1 5.20 11.22 -2.81
CA MET A 1 4.72 9.88 -2.42
C MET A 1 5.71 9.12 -1.53
N ALA A 2 6.96 9.01 -1.95
CA ALA A 2 7.95 8.27 -1.16
C ALA A 2 8.11 8.81 0.27
N GLU A 3 8.21 10.13 0.41
CA GLU A 3 8.36 10.76 1.72
C GLU A 3 7.16 10.51 2.62
N ALA A 4 5.95 10.58 2.05
CA ALA A 4 4.74 10.30 2.80
C ALA A 4 4.69 8.86 3.27
N LEU A 5 5.11 7.91 2.43
CA LEU A 5 5.17 6.50 2.80
C LEU A 5 6.17 6.26 3.94
N LEU A 6 7.36 6.85 3.85
CA LEU A 6 8.37 6.70 4.88
C LEU A 6 7.93 7.32 6.20
N TRP A 7 7.27 8.47 6.15
CA TRP A 7 6.74 9.12 7.33
C TRP A 7 5.65 8.27 8.00
N ALA A 8 4.73 7.73 7.20
CA ALA A 8 3.70 6.82 7.71
C ALA A 8 4.34 5.59 8.37
N GLY A 9 5.37 5.02 7.73
CA GLY A 9 6.10 3.88 8.29
C GLY A 9 6.75 4.22 9.62
N MET A 10 7.37 5.40 9.72
CA MET A 10 7.99 5.83 10.96
C MET A 10 6.96 5.94 12.09
N LEU A 11 5.78 6.50 11.80
CA LEU A 11 4.71 6.58 12.80
C LEU A 11 4.25 5.18 13.24
N LEU A 12 4.12 4.26 12.31
CA LEU A 12 3.66 2.90 12.60
C LEU A 12 4.67 2.09 13.39
N THR A 13 5.98 2.32 13.20
CA THR A 13 7.00 1.58 13.94
C THR A 13 6.95 1.88 15.45
N HIS A 14 6.38 3.02 15.84
CA HIS A 14 6.21 3.37 17.25
C HIS A 14 4.91 2.83 17.86
N ARG A 15 4.10 2.15 17.05
CA ARG A 15 2.84 1.56 17.53
C ARG A 15 3.08 0.14 18.05
N PRO A 16 2.36 -0.27 19.09
CA PRO A 16 2.55 -1.62 19.67
C PRO A 16 1.84 -2.73 18.90
N GLU A 17 0.99 -2.41 17.94
CA GLU A 17 0.24 -3.40 17.18
C GLU A 17 1.18 -4.32 16.40
N ARG A 18 0.90 -5.62 16.40
CA ARG A 18 1.71 -6.60 15.65
C ARG A 18 1.55 -6.44 14.15
N ARG A 19 0.35 -6.09 13.71
CA ARG A 19 0.06 -5.94 12.29
C ARG A 19 -0.09 -4.49 11.93
N LYS A 20 0.66 -4.09 10.91
CA LYS A 20 0.66 -2.70 10.44
C LYS A 20 0.50 -2.70 8.93
N VAL A 21 -0.44 -1.91 8.43
CA VAL A 21 -0.76 -1.85 7.00
C VAL A 21 -0.79 -0.39 6.56
N VAL A 22 -0.18 -0.12 5.42
CA VAL A 22 -0.24 1.18 4.76
C VAL A 22 -0.90 0.97 3.40
N ILE A 23 -1.90 1.79 3.09
CA ILE A 23 -2.61 1.71 1.82
C ILE A 23 -2.50 3.07 1.11
N PRO A 24 -1.48 3.27 0.27
CA PRO A 24 -1.42 4.48 -0.54
C PRO A 24 -2.52 4.49 -1.59
N MET A 25 -3.17 5.64 -1.75
CA MET A 25 -4.17 5.87 -2.77
C MET A 25 -3.68 6.99 -3.66
N THR A 26 -3.69 6.78 -4.97
CA THR A 26 -3.17 7.77 -5.92
C THR A 26 -3.97 7.78 -7.20
N ASP A 27 -4.07 8.97 -7.80
CA ASP A 27 -4.71 9.16 -9.10
C ASP A 27 -3.69 9.39 -10.22
N GLY A 28 -2.42 9.12 -9.98
CA GLY A 28 -1.38 9.29 -10.98
C GLY A 28 -0.06 8.67 -10.54
N SER A 29 0.98 8.89 -11.36
CA SER A 29 2.32 8.42 -11.03
C SER A 29 3.02 9.37 -10.08
N PRO A 30 3.84 8.86 -9.15
CA PRO A 30 4.70 9.72 -8.35
C PRO A 30 5.80 10.34 -9.21
N ASP A 31 6.38 11.45 -8.74
CA ASP A 31 7.44 12.15 -9.47
C ASP A 31 8.68 11.28 -9.66
N ASP A 32 8.96 10.39 -8.71
CA ASP A 32 10.10 9.49 -8.78
C ASP A 32 9.65 8.08 -8.38
N ILE A 33 9.45 7.23 -9.39
CA ILE A 33 9.01 5.85 -9.20
C ILE A 33 10.07 5.04 -8.44
N GLY A 34 11.36 5.27 -8.73
CA GLY A 34 12.45 4.55 -8.07
C GLY A 34 12.47 4.81 -6.57
N LYS A 35 12.33 6.06 -6.16
CA LYS A 35 12.27 6.41 -4.72
C LYS A 35 11.05 5.81 -4.06
N THR A 36 9.91 5.81 -4.76
CA THR A 36 8.68 5.25 -4.22
C THR A 36 8.79 3.74 -4.03
N ARG A 37 9.37 3.03 -4.99
CA ARG A 37 9.64 1.59 -4.85
C ARG A 37 10.56 1.30 -3.68
N THR A 38 11.62 2.09 -3.53
CA THR A 38 12.55 1.93 -2.40
C THR A 38 11.82 2.14 -1.08
N ALA A 39 10.93 3.15 -1.00
CA ALA A 39 10.15 3.40 0.20
C ALA A 39 9.25 2.20 0.54
N VAL A 40 8.58 1.62 -0.45
CA VAL A 40 7.74 0.44 -0.25
C VAL A 40 8.57 -0.73 0.28
N GLU A 41 9.74 -0.98 -0.31
CA GLU A 41 10.61 -2.06 0.13
C GLU A 41 11.10 -1.85 1.56
N ARG A 42 11.40 -0.61 1.94
CA ARG A 42 11.81 -0.30 3.32
C ARG A 42 10.69 -0.57 4.30
N LEU A 43 9.46 -0.18 3.96
CA LEU A 43 8.31 -0.48 4.82
C LEU A 43 8.13 -1.98 5.01
N ARG A 44 8.23 -2.74 3.93
CA ARG A 44 8.10 -4.20 3.98
C ARG A 44 9.20 -4.84 4.80
N SER A 45 10.42 -4.34 4.70
CA SER A 45 11.54 -4.87 5.48
C SER A 45 11.36 -4.60 6.99
N CYS A 46 10.56 -3.59 7.35
CA CYS A 46 10.21 -3.31 8.73
C CYS A 46 8.97 -4.07 9.21
N GLY A 47 8.45 -4.98 8.39
CA GLY A 47 7.27 -5.75 8.76
C GLY A 47 5.94 -5.05 8.48
N ILE A 48 5.95 -3.96 7.74
CA ILE A 48 4.74 -3.21 7.39
C ILE A 48 4.23 -3.70 6.04
N GLU A 49 2.95 -4.08 5.97
CA GLU A 49 2.32 -4.48 4.73
C GLU A 49 1.91 -3.24 3.93
N VAL A 50 2.11 -3.28 2.62
CA VAL A 50 1.76 -2.17 1.74
C VAL A 50 0.90 -2.68 0.59
N TYR A 51 -0.30 -2.13 0.47
CA TYR A 51 -1.24 -2.41 -0.61
C TYR A 51 -1.74 -1.10 -1.17
N GLY A 52 -1.88 -0.99 -2.48
CA GLY A 52 -2.22 0.28 -3.09
C GLY A 52 -3.57 0.31 -3.79
N ILE A 53 -4.11 1.51 -3.96
CA ILE A 53 -5.30 1.74 -4.76
C ILE A 53 -5.00 2.85 -5.77
N GLY A 54 -5.10 2.51 -7.06
CA GLY A 54 -5.03 3.48 -8.14
C GLY A 54 -6.43 3.95 -8.50
N ILE A 55 -6.64 5.25 -8.54
CA ILE A 55 -7.93 5.85 -8.87
C ILE A 55 -7.84 6.36 -10.30
N LEU A 56 -8.62 5.75 -11.20
CA LEU A 56 -8.69 6.09 -12.62
C LEU A 56 -7.34 5.99 -13.36
N ASP A 57 -6.35 5.34 -12.76
CA ASP A 57 -5.01 5.26 -13.35
C ASP A 57 -4.32 3.98 -12.88
N SER A 58 -3.84 3.21 -13.84
CA SER A 58 -3.15 1.96 -13.56
C SER A 58 -1.65 2.14 -13.30
N SER A 59 -1.13 3.37 -13.32
CA SER A 59 0.30 3.62 -13.13
C SER A 59 0.83 3.17 -11.77
N ILE A 60 -0.05 3.03 -10.77
CA ILE A 60 0.34 2.50 -9.47
C ILE A 60 0.99 1.10 -9.60
N LEU A 61 0.55 0.29 -10.57
CA LEU A 61 1.09 -1.05 -10.78
C LEU A 61 2.57 -1.04 -11.20
N ASN A 62 3.08 0.11 -11.65
CA ASN A 62 4.49 0.24 -12.01
C ASN A 62 5.42 0.25 -10.79
N TRP A 63 4.90 0.60 -9.62
CA TRP A 63 5.72 0.67 -8.40
C TRP A 63 5.15 -0.12 -7.23
N LEU A 64 3.95 -0.66 -7.36
CA LEU A 64 3.33 -1.46 -6.31
C LEU A 64 2.40 -2.50 -6.95
N ARG A 65 2.87 -3.76 -7.00
CA ARG A 65 2.09 -4.84 -7.63
C ARG A 65 0.84 -5.18 -6.85
N GLU A 66 0.90 -5.13 -5.54
CA GLU A 66 -0.22 -5.44 -4.65
C GLU A 66 -1.14 -4.23 -4.60
N SER A 67 -1.80 -3.95 -5.73
CA SER A 67 -2.66 -2.78 -5.89
C SER A 67 -3.95 -3.15 -6.62
N SER A 68 -5.00 -2.42 -6.31
CA SER A 68 -6.26 -2.46 -7.06
C SER A 68 -6.43 -1.15 -7.79
N VAL A 69 -6.99 -1.21 -9.00
CA VAL A 69 -7.30 -0.01 -9.77
C VAL A 69 -8.82 0.13 -9.82
N ILE A 70 -9.33 1.30 -9.45
CA ILE A 70 -10.76 1.59 -9.48
C ILE A 70 -11.04 2.67 -10.52
N LYS A 71 -12.22 2.58 -11.15
CA LYS A 71 -12.64 3.53 -12.18
C LYS A 71 -13.54 4.63 -11.62
N GLN A 72 -14.20 4.36 -10.51
CA GLN A 72 -15.10 5.30 -9.86
C GLN A 72 -14.86 5.27 -8.36
N ILE A 73 -15.04 6.42 -7.72
CA ILE A 73 -14.77 6.54 -6.28
C ILE A 73 -15.70 5.66 -5.43
N ASP A 74 -16.89 5.35 -5.92
CA ASP A 74 -17.82 4.47 -5.21
C ASP A 74 -17.36 3.01 -5.17
N GLU A 75 -16.36 2.64 -5.95
CA GLU A 75 -15.73 1.32 -5.88
C GLU A 75 -14.74 1.21 -4.71
N LEU A 76 -14.39 2.32 -4.08
CA LEU A 76 -13.35 2.35 -3.03
C LEU A 76 -13.65 1.43 -1.85
N PRO A 77 -14.87 1.40 -1.28
CA PRO A 77 -15.13 0.50 -0.15
C PRO A 77 -14.88 -0.97 -0.49
N ALA A 78 -15.34 -1.42 -1.66
CA ALA A 78 -15.13 -2.80 -2.07
C ALA A 78 -13.65 -3.12 -2.32
N ALA A 79 -12.89 -2.17 -2.91
CA ALA A 79 -11.46 -2.35 -3.13
C ALA A 79 -10.70 -2.46 -1.81
N LEU A 80 -11.03 -1.63 -0.82
CA LEU A 80 -10.41 -1.69 0.50
C LEU A 80 -10.70 -3.03 1.18
N ILE A 81 -11.94 -3.48 1.15
CA ILE A 81 -12.33 -4.76 1.75
C ILE A 81 -11.57 -5.90 1.06
N GLY A 82 -11.45 -5.87 -0.27
CA GLY A 82 -10.72 -6.88 -1.02
C GLY A 82 -9.24 -6.95 -0.61
N LEU A 83 -8.58 -5.81 -0.49
CA LEU A 83 -7.18 -5.76 -0.07
C LEU A 83 -7.00 -6.25 1.36
N LEU A 84 -7.88 -5.88 2.26
CA LEU A 84 -7.82 -6.33 3.65
C LEU A 84 -8.02 -7.84 3.76
N LYS A 85 -8.91 -8.42 2.96
CA LYS A 85 -9.12 -9.87 2.91
C LYS A 85 -7.86 -10.58 2.43
N GLU A 86 -7.22 -10.09 1.36
CA GLU A 86 -5.97 -10.67 0.87
C GLU A 86 -4.89 -10.61 1.93
N ALA A 87 -4.77 -9.50 2.63
CA ALA A 87 -3.79 -9.34 3.70
C ALA A 87 -4.01 -10.36 4.82
N LEU A 88 -5.26 -10.60 5.21
CA LEU A 88 -5.60 -11.59 6.22
C LEU A 88 -5.24 -13.01 5.78
N ILE A 89 -5.54 -13.35 4.52
CA ILE A 89 -5.23 -14.67 3.96
C ILE A 89 -3.72 -14.88 3.91
N THR A 90 -2.98 -13.88 3.45
CA THR A 90 -1.52 -13.96 3.38
C THR A 90 -0.90 -14.20 4.75
N GLN A 91 -1.40 -13.52 5.77
CA GLN A 91 -0.91 -13.71 7.13
C GLN A 91 -1.18 -15.12 7.65
N ARG A 92 -2.34 -15.69 7.33
CA ARG A 92 -2.65 -17.08 7.72
C ARG A 92 -1.72 -18.08 7.07
N LYS A 93 -1.30 -17.85 5.83
CA LYS A 93 -0.39 -18.75 5.12
C LYS A 93 1.01 -18.73 5.70
N VAL A 94 1.42 -17.61 6.29
CA VAL A 94 2.75 -17.46 6.88
C VAL A 94 2.85 -18.14 8.25
N THR A 95 1.73 -18.24 8.92
CA THR A 95 1.68 -18.91 10.24
C THR A 95 1.39 -20.38 10.11
#